data_9f2fce67d5b458b9e2ec8f55d752c3e1
#
_entry.id   9f2fce67d5b458b9e2ec8f55d752c3e1
#
_cell.length_a   1.000
_cell.length_b   1.000
_cell.length_c   1.000
_cell.angle_alpha   90.00
_cell.angle_beta   90.00
_cell.angle_gamma   90.00
#
_symmetry.space_group_name_H-M   'P 1'
#
loop_
_entity.id
_entity.type
_entity.pdbx_description
1 polymer ?
#
loop_
_entity_poly.entity_id
_entity_poly.type
_entity_poly.pdbx_seq_one_letter_code
_entity_poly.pdbx_strand_id
1 'polypeptide(L)'
;KEIFGEDKLVQHPYCNYPNYVEGLLGGKVSHEEAAVQAPLSKKGKEQLLRVLNGGLHMLDIQGHDLQDYINSHSYFDYLQKTLGVDDLGVLRMARHSGLDWGNYSAELMSIAEAMNCGAMGFPPKAVYDRDNPFIYHYPDGNAGVARALVKKLISSVAKGRNAEALVQAQFDYAELDKPGNQVRLRLNSTVVN
;
A
#
# COMPACT_ATOMS: atom_id res chain seq x y z
N LYS A 1 -3.49 18.65 -16.79
CA LYS A 1 -3.16 19.76 -17.70
C LYS A 1 -3.22 21.14 -17.05
N GLU A 2 -4.24 21.45 -16.25
CA GLU A 2 -4.39 22.79 -15.65
C GLU A 2 -3.29 23.20 -14.67
N ILE A 3 -2.66 22.24 -13.99
CA ILE A 3 -1.64 22.48 -12.96
C ILE A 3 -0.24 22.29 -13.54
N PHE A 4 -0.03 21.23 -14.31
CA PHE A 4 1.28 20.81 -14.82
C PHE A 4 1.49 21.06 -16.31
N GLY A 5 0.53 21.66 -17.02
CA GLY A 5 0.61 21.88 -18.46
C GLY A 5 0.48 20.58 -19.24
N GLU A 6 1.42 20.34 -20.14
CA GLU A 6 1.47 19.14 -20.99
C GLU A 6 2.42 18.06 -20.43
N ASP A 7 2.88 18.22 -19.20
CA ASP A 7 3.77 17.26 -18.59
C ASP A 7 3.14 15.86 -18.53
N LYS A 8 3.92 14.89 -18.91
CA LYS A 8 3.52 13.50 -18.80
C LYS A 8 3.73 13.01 -17.36
N LEU A 9 2.73 12.40 -16.80
CA LEU A 9 2.89 11.64 -15.58
C LEU A 9 3.85 10.47 -15.84
N VAL A 10 4.72 10.20 -14.87
CA VAL A 10 5.62 9.05 -14.96
C VAL A 10 4.83 7.81 -14.54
N GLN A 11 4.82 6.80 -15.41
CA GLN A 11 4.22 5.52 -15.09
C GLN A 11 5.04 4.84 -13.99
N HIS A 12 4.35 4.35 -12.97
CA HIS A 12 4.99 3.55 -11.93
C HIS A 12 5.29 2.16 -12.50
N PRO A 13 6.57 1.73 -12.59
CA PRO A 13 6.88 0.36 -12.99
C PRO A 13 6.43 -0.56 -11.85
N TYR A 14 5.24 -1.11 -11.96
CA TYR A 14 4.78 -2.13 -11.03
C TYR A 14 5.64 -3.38 -11.24
N CYS A 15 6.57 -3.58 -10.34
CA CYS A 15 7.26 -4.85 -10.23
C CYS A 15 6.31 -5.86 -9.60
N ASN A 16 6.27 -7.09 -10.12
CA ASN A 16 5.74 -8.19 -9.36
C ASN A 16 6.66 -8.35 -8.15
N TYR A 17 6.24 -7.83 -7.01
CA TYR A 17 6.93 -8.15 -5.76
C TYR A 17 6.82 -9.65 -5.55
N PRO A 18 7.93 -10.32 -5.19
CA PRO A 18 7.84 -11.68 -4.74
C PRO A 18 6.83 -11.75 -3.60
N ASN A 19 6.10 -12.85 -3.49
CA ASN A 19 5.23 -13.00 -2.34
C ASN A 19 6.07 -12.95 -1.04
N TYR A 20 5.44 -12.73 0.09
CA TYR A 20 6.16 -12.56 1.36
C TYR A 20 7.06 -13.75 1.73
N VAL A 21 6.69 -14.93 1.27
CA VAL A 21 7.46 -16.15 1.51
C VAL A 21 8.77 -16.12 0.74
N GLU A 22 8.72 -15.74 -0.52
CA GLU A 22 9.92 -15.59 -1.35
C GLU A 22 10.83 -14.47 -0.80
N GLY A 23 10.25 -13.36 -0.36
CA GLY A 23 10.99 -12.26 0.25
C GLY A 23 11.64 -12.64 1.59
N LEU A 24 10.95 -13.42 2.42
CA LEU A 24 11.44 -13.86 3.72
C LEU A 24 12.63 -14.80 3.60
N LEU A 25 12.64 -15.68 2.61
CA LEU A 25 13.68 -16.69 2.42
C LEU A 25 14.71 -16.35 1.33
N GLY A 26 14.54 -15.19 0.70
CA GLY A 26 15.51 -14.68 -0.28
C GLY A 26 15.53 -15.42 -1.61
N GLY A 27 14.46 -16.13 -1.98
CA GLY A 27 14.39 -16.87 -3.24
C GLY A 27 13.02 -17.48 -3.52
N LYS A 28 12.90 -18.10 -4.68
CA LYS A 28 11.70 -18.85 -5.06
C LYS A 28 11.74 -20.24 -4.43
N VAL A 29 10.93 -20.45 -3.43
CA VAL A 29 10.78 -21.73 -2.74
C VAL A 29 9.32 -22.17 -2.73
N SER A 30 9.07 -23.48 -2.59
CA SER A 30 7.70 -23.96 -2.40
C SER A 30 7.16 -23.58 -1.02
N HIS A 31 5.85 -23.64 -0.83
CA HIS A 31 5.23 -23.39 0.48
C HIS A 31 5.73 -24.38 1.54
N GLU A 32 5.97 -25.64 1.13
CA GLU A 32 6.52 -26.68 2.00
C GLU A 32 7.94 -26.34 2.44
N GLU A 33 8.81 -25.95 1.52
CA GLU A 33 10.18 -25.55 1.82
C GLU A 33 10.20 -24.30 2.71
N ALA A 34 9.34 -23.33 2.42
CA ALA A 34 9.19 -22.12 3.22
C ALA A 34 8.80 -22.45 4.67
N ALA A 35 7.80 -23.31 4.84
CA ALA A 35 7.36 -23.73 6.17
C ALA A 35 8.45 -24.51 6.91
N VAL A 36 9.17 -25.40 6.22
CA VAL A 36 10.27 -26.19 6.83
C VAL A 36 11.42 -25.29 7.29
N GLN A 37 11.79 -24.28 6.50
CA GLN A 37 12.92 -23.39 6.80
C GLN A 37 12.55 -22.27 7.79
N ALA A 38 11.27 -22.01 8.02
CA ALA A 38 10.84 -20.96 8.95
C ALA A 38 11.36 -21.23 10.37
N PRO A 39 11.80 -20.20 11.10
CA PRO A 39 12.31 -20.31 12.47
C PRO A 39 11.16 -20.48 13.49
N LEU A 40 10.36 -21.50 13.29
CA LEU A 40 9.16 -21.79 14.07
C LEU A 40 9.24 -23.17 14.74
N SER A 41 8.42 -23.39 15.75
CA SER A 41 8.18 -24.71 16.32
C SER A 41 7.65 -25.69 15.27
N LYS A 42 7.70 -27.00 15.52
CA LYS A 42 7.10 -27.99 14.63
C LYS A 42 5.62 -27.66 14.34
N LYS A 43 4.85 -27.36 15.40
CA LYS A 43 3.45 -26.94 15.27
C LYS A 43 3.31 -25.66 14.47
N GLY A 44 4.16 -24.66 14.70
CA GLY A 44 4.18 -23.41 13.95
C GLY A 44 4.44 -23.62 12.45
N LYS A 45 5.36 -24.53 12.10
CA LYS A 45 5.63 -24.88 10.69
C LYS A 45 4.42 -25.53 10.00
N GLU A 46 3.74 -26.44 10.68
CA GLU A 46 2.52 -27.06 10.19
C GLU A 46 1.39 -26.03 9.98
N GLN A 47 1.27 -25.09 10.92
CA GLN A 47 0.30 -24.01 10.83
C GLN A 47 0.66 -22.99 9.76
N LEU A 48 1.94 -22.64 9.62
CA LEU A 48 2.39 -21.76 8.53
C LEU A 48 2.08 -22.35 7.17
N LEU A 49 2.36 -23.64 6.96
CA LEU A 49 2.00 -24.32 5.71
C LEU A 49 0.51 -24.26 5.45
N ARG A 50 -0.33 -24.43 6.48
CA ARG A 50 -1.78 -24.31 6.36
C ARG A 50 -2.20 -22.90 5.95
N VAL A 51 -1.56 -21.85 6.50
CA VAL A 51 -1.83 -20.46 6.10
C VAL A 51 -1.43 -20.23 4.65
N LEU A 52 -0.23 -20.67 4.24
CA LEU A 52 0.26 -20.48 2.88
C LEU A 52 -0.62 -21.17 1.82
N ASN A 53 -1.20 -22.30 2.17
CA ASN A 53 -2.14 -23.03 1.34
C ASN A 53 -3.62 -22.66 1.61
N GLY A 54 -3.85 -21.59 2.34
CA GLY A 54 -5.18 -21.07 2.65
C GLY A 54 -5.91 -20.53 1.43
N GLY A 55 -7.04 -19.91 1.66
CA GLY A 55 -7.86 -19.29 0.61
C GLY A 55 -9.35 -19.40 0.91
N LEU A 56 -10.17 -18.79 0.08
CA LEU A 56 -11.63 -18.80 0.25
C LEU A 56 -12.24 -20.22 0.23
N HIS A 57 -11.59 -21.17 -0.42
CA HIS A 57 -12.04 -22.58 -0.45
C HIS A 57 -12.05 -23.23 0.95
N MET A 58 -11.38 -22.63 1.91
CA MET A 58 -11.41 -23.09 3.31
C MET A 58 -12.67 -22.63 4.07
N LEU A 59 -13.45 -21.72 3.49
CA LEU A 59 -14.74 -21.29 4.02
C LEU A 59 -15.84 -22.16 3.41
N ASP A 60 -16.65 -22.78 4.26
CA ASP A 60 -17.83 -23.54 3.81
C ASP A 60 -19.04 -22.60 3.59
N ILE A 61 -18.83 -21.56 2.80
CA ILE A 61 -19.80 -20.50 2.52
C ILE A 61 -19.71 -20.15 1.03
N GLN A 62 -20.85 -19.91 0.38
CA GLN A 62 -20.91 -19.61 -1.04
C GLN A 62 -21.85 -18.44 -1.36
N GLY A 63 -21.70 -17.91 -2.57
CA GLY A 63 -22.62 -16.90 -3.10
C GLY A 63 -22.57 -15.56 -2.37
N HIS A 64 -23.72 -14.96 -2.15
CA HIS A 64 -23.85 -13.65 -1.50
C HIS A 64 -23.39 -13.69 -0.05
N ASP A 65 -23.69 -14.78 0.65
CA ASP A 65 -23.28 -14.96 2.06
C ASP A 65 -21.77 -14.95 2.20
N LEU A 66 -21.02 -15.45 1.21
CA LEU A 66 -19.57 -15.38 1.21
C LEU A 66 -19.08 -13.93 1.13
N GLN A 67 -19.68 -13.11 0.26
CA GLN A 67 -19.29 -11.71 0.13
C GLN A 67 -19.53 -10.93 1.42
N ASP A 68 -20.67 -11.13 2.06
CA ASP A 68 -20.99 -10.50 3.33
C ASP A 68 -20.05 -10.99 4.45
N TYR A 69 -19.74 -12.27 4.46
CA TYR A 69 -18.82 -12.84 5.43
C TYR A 69 -17.41 -12.26 5.32
N ILE A 70 -16.82 -12.25 4.12
CA ILE A 70 -15.45 -11.77 3.93
C ILE A 70 -15.31 -10.24 4.16
N ASN A 71 -16.38 -9.48 3.99
CA ASN A 71 -16.38 -8.05 4.27
C ASN A 71 -16.57 -7.73 5.76
N SER A 72 -17.21 -8.61 6.52
CA SER A 72 -17.59 -8.38 7.93
C SER A 72 -16.67 -9.06 8.94
N HIS A 73 -15.85 -10.01 8.53
CA HIS A 73 -14.94 -10.75 9.41
C HIS A 73 -13.49 -10.34 9.17
N SER A 74 -12.71 -10.27 10.25
CA SER A 74 -11.31 -9.92 10.16
C SER A 74 -10.45 -11.07 9.61
N TYR A 75 -9.34 -10.69 8.99
CA TYR A 75 -8.34 -11.67 8.57
C TYR A 75 -7.78 -12.46 9.76
N PHE A 76 -7.68 -11.83 10.92
CA PHE A 76 -7.27 -12.51 12.14
C PHE A 76 -8.26 -13.60 12.57
N ASP A 77 -9.55 -13.32 12.48
CA ASP A 77 -10.61 -14.33 12.73
C ASP A 77 -10.51 -15.50 11.77
N TYR A 78 -10.24 -15.23 10.48
CA TYR A 78 -10.02 -16.28 9.49
C TYR A 78 -8.82 -17.16 9.86
N LEU A 79 -7.70 -16.56 10.26
CA LEU A 79 -6.52 -17.32 10.69
C LEU A 79 -6.84 -18.25 11.88
N GLN A 80 -7.53 -17.72 12.89
CA GLN A 80 -7.79 -18.46 14.11
C GLN A 80 -8.95 -19.43 13.98
N LYS A 81 -10.09 -18.99 13.47
CA LYS A 81 -11.34 -19.76 13.47
C LYS A 81 -11.45 -20.71 12.29
N THR A 82 -11.01 -20.28 11.11
CA THR A 82 -11.07 -21.11 9.90
C THR A 82 -9.84 -21.99 9.75
N LEU A 83 -8.64 -21.40 9.88
CA LEU A 83 -7.40 -22.14 9.70
C LEU A 83 -6.87 -22.78 11.00
N GLY A 84 -7.44 -22.48 12.15
CA GLY A 84 -7.03 -23.03 13.43
C GLY A 84 -5.61 -22.67 13.84
N VAL A 85 -5.18 -21.44 13.54
CA VAL A 85 -3.84 -20.94 13.87
C VAL A 85 -3.82 -20.39 15.28
N ASP A 86 -2.97 -20.94 16.14
CA ASP A 86 -2.75 -20.48 17.50
C ASP A 86 -1.27 -20.27 17.84
N ASP A 87 -0.34 -20.65 16.94
CA ASP A 87 1.09 -20.38 17.11
C ASP A 87 1.38 -18.88 16.99
N LEU A 88 1.94 -18.31 18.06
CA LEU A 88 2.21 -16.87 18.13
C LEU A 88 3.22 -16.39 17.06
N GLY A 89 4.16 -17.25 16.66
CA GLY A 89 5.10 -16.92 15.58
C GLY A 89 4.40 -16.75 14.26
N VAL A 90 3.51 -17.67 13.90
CA VAL A 90 2.69 -17.61 12.68
C VAL A 90 1.76 -16.41 12.71
N LEU A 91 1.06 -16.18 13.82
CA LEU A 91 0.18 -15.02 13.95
C LEU A 91 0.92 -13.69 13.83
N ARG A 92 2.14 -13.60 14.37
CA ARG A 92 2.99 -12.40 14.19
C ARG A 92 3.41 -12.19 12.74
N MET A 93 3.79 -13.24 12.05
CA MET A 93 4.14 -13.16 10.62
C MET A 93 2.92 -12.72 9.79
N ALA A 94 1.78 -13.36 10.00
CA ALA A 94 0.56 -13.06 9.27
C ALA A 94 -0.01 -11.66 9.58
N ARG A 95 0.15 -11.18 10.81
CA ARG A 95 -0.32 -9.85 11.24
C ARG A 95 0.27 -8.71 10.41
N HIS A 96 1.47 -8.89 9.92
CA HIS A 96 2.18 -7.88 9.14
C HIS A 96 2.21 -8.17 7.64
N SER A 97 1.60 -9.27 7.18
CA SER A 97 1.50 -9.56 5.75
C SER A 97 0.39 -8.72 5.11
N GLY A 98 0.67 -8.15 3.96
CA GLY A 98 -0.32 -7.34 3.22
C GLY A 98 -0.47 -5.90 3.71
N LEU A 99 0.48 -5.38 4.50
CA LEU A 99 0.41 -4.02 5.07
C LEU A 99 0.67 -2.88 4.08
N ASP A 100 0.99 -3.15 2.83
CA ASP A 100 1.47 -2.15 1.87
C ASP A 100 0.49 -0.99 1.62
N TRP A 101 -0.82 -1.21 1.78
CA TRP A 101 -1.82 -0.24 1.39
C TRP A 101 -2.53 0.46 2.55
N GLY A 102 -2.66 -0.17 3.70
CA GLY A 102 -3.55 0.33 4.72
C GLY A 102 -2.96 0.52 6.12
N ASN A 103 -1.79 -0.01 6.41
CA ASN A 103 -1.20 -0.02 7.76
C ASN A 103 -2.12 -0.59 8.85
N TYR A 104 -3.07 -1.46 8.47
CA TYR A 104 -3.96 -2.11 9.42
C TYR A 104 -3.36 -3.43 9.89
N SER A 105 -3.54 -3.75 11.16
CA SER A 105 -3.23 -5.09 11.64
C SER A 105 -4.28 -6.09 11.16
N ALA A 106 -3.93 -7.37 11.17
CA ALA A 106 -4.84 -8.45 10.76
C ALA A 106 -6.18 -8.44 11.51
N GLU A 107 -6.22 -7.88 12.71
CA GLU A 107 -7.43 -7.74 13.53
C GLU A 107 -8.42 -6.72 12.97
N LEU A 108 -7.93 -5.69 12.30
CA LEU A 108 -8.73 -4.60 11.74
C LEU A 108 -8.99 -4.77 10.25
N MET A 109 -8.18 -5.57 9.58
CA MET A 109 -8.30 -5.85 8.16
C MET A 109 -9.39 -6.89 7.92
N SER A 110 -10.35 -6.62 7.05
CA SER A 110 -11.31 -7.63 6.61
C SER A 110 -10.64 -8.72 5.77
N ILE A 111 -11.28 -9.89 5.66
CA ILE A 111 -10.80 -10.95 4.76
C ILE A 111 -10.74 -10.43 3.31
N ALA A 112 -11.72 -9.65 2.89
CA ALA A 112 -11.75 -9.06 1.55
C ALA A 112 -10.55 -8.13 1.30
N GLU A 113 -10.19 -7.32 2.28
CA GLU A 113 -9.03 -6.43 2.19
C GLU A 113 -7.72 -7.22 2.21
N ALA A 114 -7.62 -8.23 3.07
CA ALA A 114 -6.47 -9.14 3.09
C ALA A 114 -6.22 -9.82 1.74
N MET A 115 -7.30 -10.22 1.04
CA MET A 115 -7.22 -10.73 -0.32
C MET A 115 -6.71 -9.69 -1.32
N ASN A 116 -7.22 -8.47 -1.23
CA ASN A 116 -6.81 -7.38 -2.12
C ASN A 116 -5.33 -7.01 -1.94
N CYS A 117 -4.85 -7.05 -0.70
CA CYS A 117 -3.46 -6.73 -0.36
C CYS A 117 -2.50 -7.91 -0.54
N GLY A 118 -2.97 -9.09 -0.93
CA GLY A 118 -2.14 -10.28 -1.07
C GLY A 118 -1.55 -10.78 0.25
N ALA A 119 -2.34 -10.71 1.34
CA ALA A 119 -1.94 -11.29 2.61
C ALA A 119 -1.69 -12.81 2.50
N MET A 120 -0.90 -13.34 3.46
CA MET A 120 -0.55 -14.77 3.45
C MET A 120 -1.80 -15.65 3.33
N GLY A 121 -1.76 -16.64 2.43
CA GLY A 121 -2.90 -17.49 2.09
C GLY A 121 -3.82 -16.93 1.01
N PHE A 122 -3.62 -15.69 0.60
CA PHE A 122 -4.34 -15.07 -0.50
C PHE A 122 -3.35 -14.59 -1.56
N PRO A 123 -3.17 -15.34 -2.67
CA PRO A 123 -2.29 -14.87 -3.73
C PRO A 123 -2.81 -13.53 -4.28
N PRO A 124 -1.93 -12.60 -4.62
CA PRO A 124 -2.32 -11.30 -5.11
C PRO A 124 -3.23 -11.45 -6.32
N LYS A 125 -4.43 -10.86 -6.23
CA LYS A 125 -5.49 -10.95 -7.24
C LYS A 125 -5.18 -10.15 -8.49
N ALA A 126 -4.27 -9.21 -8.39
CA ALA A 126 -3.94 -8.29 -9.46
C ALA A 126 -2.76 -8.81 -10.28
N VAL A 127 -3.06 -9.40 -11.40
CA VAL A 127 -2.13 -9.38 -12.53
C VAL A 127 -2.16 -7.95 -13.05
N TYR A 128 -1.18 -7.13 -12.63
CA TYR A 128 -1.01 -5.80 -13.21
C TYR A 128 -0.60 -5.98 -14.67
N ASP A 129 -1.46 -5.49 -15.54
CA ASP A 129 -1.15 -5.41 -16.96
C ASP A 129 -0.01 -4.41 -17.14
N ARG A 130 1.18 -4.89 -17.52
CA ARG A 130 2.34 -4.03 -17.76
C ARG A 130 2.15 -3.11 -18.93
N ASP A 131 1.31 -3.49 -19.89
CA ASP A 131 1.05 -2.74 -21.09
C ASP A 131 -0.02 -1.65 -20.86
N ASN A 132 -0.77 -1.75 -19.76
CA ASN A 132 -1.78 -0.78 -19.36
C ASN A 132 -1.67 -0.45 -17.85
N PRO A 133 -0.57 0.18 -17.42
CA PRO A 133 -0.40 0.56 -16.03
C PRO A 133 -1.44 1.62 -15.65
N PHE A 134 -2.08 1.43 -14.50
CA PHE A 134 -3.09 2.37 -13.98
C PHE A 134 -2.53 3.32 -12.91
N ILE A 135 -1.32 3.08 -12.43
CA ILE A 135 -0.68 3.93 -11.43
C ILE A 135 0.37 4.82 -12.09
N TYR A 136 0.22 6.10 -11.83
CA TYR A 136 1.11 7.15 -12.28
C TYR A 136 1.55 7.98 -11.08
N HIS A 137 2.73 8.53 -11.13
CA HIS A 137 3.22 9.45 -10.11
C HIS A 137 3.83 10.71 -10.74
N TYR A 138 3.91 11.75 -9.95
CA TYR A 138 4.63 12.96 -10.34
C TYR A 138 6.13 12.76 -10.14
N PRO A 139 6.99 13.48 -10.90
CA PRO A 139 8.45 13.29 -10.86
C PRO A 139 9.05 13.35 -9.45
N ASP A 140 8.50 14.17 -8.56
CA ASP A 140 8.91 14.31 -7.15
C ASP A 140 7.83 13.80 -6.17
N GLY A 141 6.94 12.94 -6.63
CA GLY A 141 5.83 12.42 -5.83
C GLY A 141 4.75 13.46 -5.55
N ASN A 142 3.95 13.21 -4.52
CA ASN A 142 2.81 14.09 -4.17
C ASN A 142 3.22 15.51 -3.74
N ALA A 143 4.45 15.71 -3.30
CA ALA A 143 4.98 17.04 -3.00
C ALA A 143 4.96 17.96 -4.23
N GLY A 144 5.15 17.40 -5.44
CA GLY A 144 5.05 18.13 -6.70
C GLY A 144 3.70 18.76 -6.93
N VAL A 145 2.62 18.10 -6.52
CA VAL A 145 1.26 18.64 -6.61
C VAL A 145 1.13 19.89 -5.75
N ALA A 146 1.55 19.82 -4.48
CA ALA A 146 1.51 20.95 -3.57
C ALA A 146 2.38 22.13 -4.06
N ARG A 147 3.59 21.83 -4.52
CA ARG A 147 4.51 22.85 -5.08
C ARG A 147 3.92 23.53 -6.32
N ALA A 148 3.32 22.76 -7.22
CA ALA A 148 2.69 23.29 -8.43
C ALA A 148 1.46 24.15 -8.11
N LEU A 149 0.63 23.75 -7.13
CA LEU A 149 -0.50 24.54 -6.67
C LEU A 149 -0.05 25.88 -6.05
N VAL A 150 0.95 25.85 -5.18
CA VAL A 150 1.52 27.08 -4.60
C VAL A 150 2.07 27.98 -5.70
N LYS A 151 2.81 27.42 -6.66
CA LYS A 151 3.33 28.19 -7.80
C LYS A 151 2.22 28.79 -8.66
N LYS A 152 1.10 28.09 -8.86
CA LYS A 152 -0.05 28.60 -9.59
C LYS A 152 -0.71 29.77 -8.88
N LEU A 153 -0.82 29.71 -7.55
CA LEU A 153 -1.44 30.75 -6.72
C LEU A 153 -0.52 31.95 -6.51
N ILE A 154 0.77 31.70 -6.34
CA ILE A 154 1.80 32.72 -6.06
C ILE A 154 2.93 32.55 -7.07
N SER A 155 2.74 33.16 -8.24
CA SER A 155 3.63 32.94 -9.40
C SER A 155 5.09 33.34 -9.18
N SER A 156 5.36 34.24 -8.26
CA SER A 156 6.70 34.73 -7.91
C SER A 156 7.51 33.75 -7.05
N VAL A 157 6.85 32.76 -6.41
CA VAL A 157 7.50 31.87 -5.43
C VAL A 157 8.62 31.02 -6.00
N ALA A 158 8.57 30.70 -7.29
CA ALA A 158 9.59 29.87 -7.94
C ALA A 158 9.66 30.16 -9.44
N LYS A 159 10.78 29.82 -10.07
CA LYS A 159 10.93 29.81 -11.53
C LYS A 159 10.50 28.45 -12.09
N GLY A 160 10.17 28.41 -13.38
CA GLY A 160 9.75 27.19 -14.06
C GLY A 160 8.24 27.14 -14.33
N ARG A 161 7.85 26.39 -15.36
CA ARG A 161 6.45 26.30 -15.82
C ARG A 161 5.90 24.88 -15.85
N ASN A 162 6.76 23.89 -15.68
CA ASN A 162 6.40 22.49 -15.75
C ASN A 162 6.85 21.73 -14.49
N ALA A 163 6.36 20.51 -14.30
CA ALA A 163 6.65 19.71 -13.12
C ALA A 163 8.15 19.44 -12.96
N GLU A 164 8.85 19.10 -14.03
CA GLU A 164 10.28 18.82 -14.00
C GLU A 164 11.10 20.04 -13.54
N ALA A 165 10.79 21.22 -14.08
CA ALA A 165 11.43 22.45 -13.66
C ALA A 165 11.14 22.79 -12.18
N LEU A 166 9.94 22.44 -11.67
CA LEU A 166 9.57 22.66 -10.27
C LEU A 166 10.26 21.71 -9.31
N VAL A 167 10.62 20.49 -9.74
CA VAL A 167 11.42 19.55 -8.92
C VAL A 167 12.73 20.20 -8.47
N GLN A 168 13.40 20.90 -9.40
CA GLN A 168 14.71 21.53 -9.16
C GLN A 168 14.62 22.98 -8.68
N ALA A 169 13.42 23.59 -8.70
CA ALA A 169 13.24 24.99 -8.38
C ALA A 169 13.47 25.24 -6.88
N GLN A 170 14.24 26.27 -6.59
CA GLN A 170 14.27 26.87 -5.26
C GLN A 170 13.05 27.73 -5.07
N PHE A 171 12.28 27.46 -4.01
CA PHE A 171 11.13 28.25 -3.62
C PHE A 171 11.57 29.39 -2.71
N ASP A 172 11.22 30.62 -3.11
CA ASP A 172 11.40 31.78 -2.26
C ASP A 172 10.23 31.90 -1.27
N TYR A 173 10.44 31.40 -0.07
CA TYR A 173 9.41 31.40 0.97
C TYR A 173 9.00 32.80 1.41
N ALA A 174 9.81 33.84 1.17
CA ALA A 174 9.45 35.22 1.45
C ALA A 174 8.30 35.73 0.56
N GLU A 175 8.10 35.09 -0.60
CA GLU A 175 7.00 35.41 -1.50
C GLU A 175 5.64 34.93 -0.99
N LEU A 176 5.59 33.95 -0.08
CA LEU A 176 4.35 33.30 0.33
C LEU A 176 3.36 34.21 1.05
N ASP A 177 3.84 35.10 1.93
CA ASP A 177 2.98 35.93 2.79
C ASP A 177 3.13 37.43 2.49
N LYS A 178 3.45 37.81 1.25
CA LYS A 178 3.58 39.25 0.88
C LYS A 178 2.21 39.94 0.90
N PRO A 179 2.13 41.14 1.46
CA PRO A 179 0.86 41.89 1.59
C PRO A 179 0.13 42.16 0.27
N GLY A 180 0.85 42.22 -0.85
CA GLY A 180 0.25 42.46 -2.18
C GLY A 180 -0.27 41.23 -2.90
N ASN A 181 -0.08 40.06 -2.36
CA ASN A 181 -0.56 38.82 -3.00
C ASN A 181 -2.06 38.67 -2.82
N GLN A 182 -2.75 38.18 -3.89
CA GLN A 182 -4.17 37.79 -3.81
C GLN A 182 -4.40 36.61 -2.86
N VAL A 183 -3.45 35.68 -2.82
CA VAL A 183 -3.44 34.54 -1.90
C VAL A 183 -2.15 34.62 -1.08
N ARG A 184 -2.28 34.41 0.21
CA ARG A 184 -1.15 34.41 1.14
C ARG A 184 -1.10 33.09 1.87
N LEU A 185 0.09 32.52 1.97
CA LEU A 185 0.34 31.28 2.71
C LEU A 185 1.30 31.56 3.85
N ARG A 186 0.82 31.33 5.06
CA ARG A 186 1.61 31.50 6.27
C ARG A 186 1.98 30.15 6.83
N LEU A 187 3.25 29.81 6.74
CA LEU A 187 3.80 28.57 7.30
C LEU A 187 3.99 28.69 8.83
N ASN A 188 4.18 27.57 9.49
CA ASN A 188 4.39 27.47 10.94
C ASN A 188 3.30 28.19 11.77
N SER A 189 2.07 28.16 11.27
CA SER A 189 0.93 28.82 11.91
C SER A 189 -0.10 27.79 12.31
N THR A 190 -0.44 27.77 13.58
CA THR A 190 -1.51 26.89 14.11
C THR A 190 -2.82 27.67 14.11
N VAL A 191 -3.86 27.05 13.56
CA VAL A 191 -5.23 27.57 13.70
C VAL A 191 -5.69 27.26 15.12
N VAL A 192 -6.05 28.28 15.86
CA VAL A 192 -6.66 28.16 17.19
C VAL A 192 -8.12 28.61 17.07
N ASN A 193 -9.02 27.87 17.71
CA ASN A 193 -10.46 28.19 17.74
C ASN A 193 -10.82 28.83 19.07
#